data_8229229e3cf3970f2320612637ca62e8
#
_entry.id   8229229e3cf3970f2320612637ca62e8
#
_cell.length_a   1.000
_cell.length_b   1.000
_cell.length_c   1.000
_cell.angle_alpha   90.00
_cell.angle_beta   90.00
_cell.angle_gamma   90.00
#
_symmetry.space_group_name_H-M   'P 1'
#
loop_
_entity.id
_entity.type
_entity.pdbx_description
1 polymer ?
#
loop_
_entity_poly.entity_id
_entity_poly.type
_entity_poly.pdbx_seq_one_letter_code
_entity_poly.pdbx_strand_id
1 'polypeptide(L)'
;MERDPRIFDLIAKEAKRQSEGLELIASENYVSDQVLEALGSICTNKYAEGYPGARYYGGCEVVDEIEQLAIDRLKQIYGAEYANVQPHSGAQANMAVELACLKPGDCFMGLDLSHGGHLTHGSPVNVSGMLFKAVAYGLDQTTGLIDYDEMERLALEHKPKLIIGGASAYSREWDYARMREIADKVGAIFMVDMAHTAGMIAAGLLKNPVEYAHIVTSTTHKTLRGPRGGIILMGKDFDNPWGLKTPKGVVKKMSQILNSAVFPGTQGGPLEHCIAAKAVAFHEALQPRFVDYQKQVISNAKTLAALFVEKGYHVVSGGTDNHLMLIDLRTRFPELSGKVAEKELVKAEITVNKNMVPFDSRSAFQTSGIRVGTPAITSRGFVESDMSAIVELIDEVLANASSHLDLIAGHSSEGREEYEAVLASVRSRVEAMCSGKPLNCW
;
A
#
# COMPACT_ATOMS: atom_id res chain seq x y z
N MET A 1 37.57 -10.33 2.60
CA MET A 1 37.17 -9.54 1.41
C MET A 1 37.13 -8.09 1.81
N GLU A 2 37.62 -7.20 0.97
CA GLU A 2 37.47 -5.76 1.18
C GLU A 2 36.00 -5.36 1.08
N ARG A 3 35.64 -4.32 1.82
CA ARG A 3 34.27 -3.73 1.76
C ARG A 3 34.09 -3.09 0.37
N ASP A 4 32.95 -3.34 -0.29
CA ASP A 4 32.59 -2.66 -1.55
C ASP A 4 32.23 -1.19 -1.27
N PRO A 5 33.12 -0.22 -1.57
CA PRO A 5 32.87 1.17 -1.23
C PRO A 5 31.71 1.76 -2.05
N ARG A 6 31.57 1.36 -3.31
CA ARG A 6 30.60 1.94 -4.23
C ARG A 6 29.15 1.72 -3.80
N ILE A 7 28.77 0.50 -3.39
CA ILE A 7 27.40 0.23 -2.94
C ILE A 7 27.09 0.92 -1.61
N PHE A 8 28.06 0.93 -0.69
CA PHE A 8 27.86 1.58 0.60
C PHE A 8 27.82 3.10 0.51
N ASP A 9 28.53 3.72 -0.44
CA ASP A 9 28.41 5.15 -0.76
C ASP A 9 27.01 5.48 -1.33
N LEU A 10 26.44 4.60 -2.18
CA LEU A 10 25.08 4.78 -2.71
C LEU A 10 24.02 4.64 -1.60
N ILE A 11 24.19 3.68 -0.68
CA ILE A 11 23.32 3.53 0.49
C ILE A 11 23.38 4.78 1.37
N ALA A 12 24.59 5.33 1.59
CA ALA A 12 24.76 6.58 2.36
C ALA A 12 24.09 7.78 1.67
N LYS A 13 24.15 7.87 0.34
CA LYS A 13 23.43 8.91 -0.43
C LYS A 13 21.92 8.76 -0.30
N GLU A 14 21.39 7.54 -0.36
CA GLU A 14 19.96 7.30 -0.16
C GLU A 14 19.52 7.64 1.26
N ALA A 15 20.31 7.28 2.29
CA ALA A 15 20.06 7.68 3.66
C ALA A 15 20.02 9.21 3.83
N LYS A 16 20.94 9.93 3.15
CA LYS A 16 20.94 11.40 3.11
C LYS A 16 19.67 11.93 2.46
N ARG A 17 19.28 11.44 1.27
CA ARG A 17 18.06 11.83 0.58
C ARG A 17 16.82 11.67 1.46
N GLN A 18 16.69 10.52 2.11
CA GLN A 18 15.57 10.27 3.02
C GLN A 18 15.58 11.20 4.24
N SER A 19 16.76 11.56 4.76
CA SER A 19 16.85 12.42 5.94
C SER A 19 16.60 13.89 5.65
N GLU A 20 16.91 14.38 4.45
CA GLU A 20 16.81 15.79 4.05
C GLU A 20 15.47 16.15 3.40
N GLY A 21 14.75 15.18 2.80
CA GLY A 21 13.50 15.41 2.08
C GLY A 21 12.22 15.10 2.88
N LEU A 22 11.09 15.63 2.39
CA LEU A 22 9.74 15.29 2.84
C LEU A 22 9.21 14.12 2.01
N GLU A 23 9.07 12.95 2.64
CA GLU A 23 8.50 11.74 2.02
C GLU A 23 6.98 11.72 2.22
N LEU A 24 6.24 11.94 1.16
CA LEU A 24 4.78 11.99 1.15
C LEU A 24 4.14 10.91 0.24
N ILE A 25 4.93 9.95 -0.24
CA ILE A 25 4.37 8.79 -0.93
C ILE A 25 3.59 7.95 0.07
N ALA A 26 2.28 7.79 -0.15
CA ALA A 26 1.35 7.15 0.77
C ALA A 26 1.68 5.66 1.07
N SER A 27 2.48 5.02 0.23
CA SER A 27 2.90 3.62 0.36
C SER A 27 4.31 3.45 0.96
N GLU A 28 4.96 4.54 1.37
CA GLU A 28 6.28 4.51 2.01
C GLU A 28 6.19 4.80 3.51
N ASN A 29 7.17 4.27 4.24
CA ASN A 29 7.31 4.47 5.68
C ASN A 29 8.75 4.19 6.11
N TYR A 30 9.09 4.63 7.32
CA TYR A 30 10.38 4.38 7.94
C TYR A 30 10.24 3.31 9.04
N VAL A 31 10.94 2.21 8.86
CA VAL A 31 10.96 1.11 9.82
C VAL A 31 11.86 1.42 11.01
N SER A 32 11.69 0.68 12.12
CA SER A 32 12.57 0.79 13.28
C SER A 32 13.95 0.17 13.04
N ASP A 33 14.93 0.55 13.86
CA ASP A 33 16.27 -0.05 13.84
C ASP A 33 16.22 -1.56 14.08
N GLN A 34 15.30 -2.05 14.94
CA GLN A 34 15.13 -3.48 15.21
C GLN A 34 14.66 -4.24 13.96
N VAL A 35 13.78 -3.64 13.15
CA VAL A 35 13.36 -4.23 11.86
C VAL A 35 14.54 -4.30 10.91
N LEU A 36 15.38 -3.26 10.83
CA LEU A 36 16.60 -3.25 9.99
C LEU A 36 17.62 -4.29 10.47
N GLU A 37 17.82 -4.43 11.78
CA GLU A 37 18.70 -5.43 12.39
C GLU A 37 18.25 -6.85 12.03
N ALA A 38 16.95 -7.14 12.15
CA ALA A 38 16.40 -8.44 11.77
C ALA A 38 16.55 -8.73 10.27
N LEU A 39 16.34 -7.73 9.38
CA LEU A 39 16.56 -7.84 7.95
C LEU A 39 18.00 -8.15 7.58
N GLY A 40 18.97 -7.58 8.30
CA GLY A 40 20.39 -7.82 8.10
C GLY A 40 20.94 -9.07 8.82
N SER A 41 20.08 -9.91 9.40
CA SER A 41 20.48 -11.05 10.21
C SER A 41 20.95 -12.27 9.40
N ILE A 42 21.58 -13.19 10.12
CA ILE A 42 22.05 -14.49 9.56
C ILE A 42 20.90 -15.39 9.08
N CYS A 43 19.65 -15.08 9.41
CA CYS A 43 18.49 -15.83 8.91
C CYS A 43 18.43 -15.88 7.39
N THR A 44 19.06 -14.92 6.69
CA THR A 44 19.20 -14.93 5.22
C THR A 44 19.92 -16.18 4.69
N ASN A 45 20.72 -16.85 5.51
CA ASN A 45 21.50 -18.02 5.10
C ASN A 45 20.67 -19.31 5.05
N LYS A 46 19.46 -19.32 5.69
CA LYS A 46 18.71 -20.56 5.88
C LYS A 46 17.74 -20.83 4.72
N TYR A 47 17.81 -22.03 4.18
CA TYR A 47 16.87 -22.56 3.19
C TYR A 47 15.80 -23.42 3.88
N ALA A 48 14.53 -23.00 3.85
CA ALA A 48 13.46 -23.56 4.67
C ALA A 48 12.14 -23.78 3.90
N GLU A 49 12.22 -24.43 2.70
CA GLU A 49 11.00 -24.79 1.95
C GLU A 49 10.04 -25.65 2.78
N GLY A 50 8.77 -25.39 2.62
CA GLY A 50 7.69 -25.95 3.44
C GLY A 50 7.20 -24.97 4.50
N TYR A 51 6.64 -25.50 5.59
CA TYR A 51 6.04 -24.74 6.67
C TYR A 51 6.58 -25.20 8.02
N PRO A 52 6.41 -24.46 9.12
CA PRO A 52 6.85 -24.88 10.44
C PRO A 52 6.39 -26.31 10.79
N GLY A 53 7.33 -27.16 11.21
CA GLY A 53 7.09 -28.57 11.49
C GLY A 53 6.91 -29.48 10.26
N ALA A 54 6.93 -28.92 9.05
CA ALA A 54 6.74 -29.68 7.79
C ALA A 54 7.69 -29.14 6.69
N ARG A 55 8.99 -29.08 6.98
CA ARG A 55 10.03 -28.60 6.08
C ARG A 55 10.58 -29.72 5.20
N TYR A 56 11.08 -29.34 4.03
CA TYR A 56 11.82 -30.24 3.13
C TYR A 56 13.31 -30.38 3.49
N TYR A 57 13.82 -29.48 4.37
CA TYR A 57 15.22 -29.41 4.77
C TYR A 57 15.36 -29.56 6.28
N GLY A 58 16.50 -30.14 6.71
CA GLY A 58 16.86 -30.21 8.12
C GLY A 58 17.41 -28.88 8.69
N GLY A 59 17.55 -28.81 10.02
CA GLY A 59 18.11 -27.63 10.70
C GLY A 59 17.19 -26.41 10.67
N CYS A 60 15.89 -26.63 10.69
CA CYS A 60 14.87 -25.56 10.62
C CYS A 60 14.24 -25.24 11.97
N GLU A 61 14.66 -25.88 13.04
CA GLU A 61 14.03 -25.82 14.37
C GLU A 61 13.88 -24.36 14.85
N VAL A 62 14.92 -23.54 14.69
CA VAL A 62 14.94 -22.15 15.12
C VAL A 62 14.10 -21.26 14.19
N VAL A 63 14.22 -21.43 12.87
CA VAL A 63 13.40 -20.63 11.92
C VAL A 63 11.94 -21.04 11.96
N ASP A 64 11.60 -22.27 12.35
CA ASP A 64 10.24 -22.69 12.63
C ASP A 64 9.63 -21.88 13.78
N GLU A 65 10.41 -21.66 14.87
CA GLU A 65 9.96 -20.81 15.99
C GLU A 65 9.82 -19.35 15.57
N ILE A 66 10.73 -18.82 14.72
CA ILE A 66 10.65 -17.45 14.18
C ILE A 66 9.38 -17.28 13.34
N GLU A 67 9.14 -18.17 12.41
CA GLU A 67 7.97 -18.12 11.53
C GLU A 67 6.68 -18.29 12.33
N GLN A 68 6.64 -19.25 13.26
CA GLN A 68 5.47 -19.46 14.13
C GLN A 68 5.18 -18.21 14.98
N LEU A 69 6.21 -17.57 15.53
CA LEU A 69 6.07 -16.32 16.29
C LEU A 69 5.46 -15.20 15.43
N ALA A 70 5.89 -15.07 14.17
CA ALA A 70 5.31 -14.11 13.23
C ALA A 70 3.83 -14.42 12.94
N ILE A 71 3.50 -15.69 12.71
CA ILE A 71 2.13 -16.15 12.50
C ILE A 71 1.24 -15.83 13.71
N ASP A 72 1.70 -16.15 14.92
CA ASP A 72 0.91 -15.97 16.14
C ASP A 72 0.65 -14.48 16.44
N ARG A 73 1.66 -13.64 16.29
CA ARG A 73 1.51 -12.18 16.43
C ARG A 73 0.55 -11.61 15.40
N LEU A 74 0.66 -12.05 14.15
CA LEU A 74 -0.22 -11.60 13.07
C LEU A 74 -1.68 -11.99 13.33
N LYS A 75 -1.92 -13.22 13.79
CA LYS A 75 -3.24 -13.69 14.21
C LYS A 75 -3.80 -12.84 15.36
N GLN A 76 -2.96 -12.52 16.34
CA GLN A 76 -3.35 -11.68 17.48
C GLN A 76 -3.74 -10.28 17.07
N ILE A 77 -3.00 -9.64 16.14
CA ILE A 77 -3.27 -8.29 15.65
C ILE A 77 -4.66 -8.17 15.04
N TYR A 78 -5.03 -9.13 14.18
CA TYR A 78 -6.25 -9.04 13.36
C TYR A 78 -7.39 -9.96 13.83
N GLY A 79 -7.20 -10.78 14.86
CA GLY A 79 -8.20 -11.75 15.31
C GLY A 79 -8.42 -12.88 14.30
N ALA A 80 -7.39 -13.29 13.57
CA ALA A 80 -7.47 -14.30 12.53
C ALA A 80 -7.21 -15.72 13.05
N GLU A 81 -7.91 -16.72 12.49
CA GLU A 81 -7.62 -18.14 12.74
C GLU A 81 -6.42 -18.64 11.93
N TYR A 82 -6.27 -18.12 10.71
CA TYR A 82 -5.21 -18.48 9.79
C TYR A 82 -4.38 -17.29 9.38
N ALA A 83 -3.07 -17.51 9.30
CA ALA A 83 -2.12 -16.53 8.76
C ALA A 83 -0.99 -17.25 7.99
N ASN A 84 -0.59 -16.68 6.86
CA ASN A 84 0.61 -17.06 6.11
C ASN A 84 1.50 -15.83 5.96
N VAL A 85 2.74 -15.93 6.43
CA VAL A 85 3.73 -14.84 6.46
C VAL A 85 4.82 -14.98 5.39
N GLN A 86 4.75 -16.03 4.57
CA GLN A 86 5.77 -16.33 3.54
C GLN A 86 5.68 -15.50 2.26
N PRO A 87 4.55 -14.90 1.82
CA PRO A 87 4.54 -14.10 0.59
C PRO A 87 5.64 -13.03 0.60
N HIS A 88 6.45 -13.00 -0.49
CA HIS A 88 7.58 -12.07 -0.62
C HIS A 88 7.11 -10.62 -0.84
N SER A 89 5.89 -10.45 -1.33
CA SER A 89 5.27 -9.13 -1.56
C SER A 89 3.74 -9.23 -1.50
N GLY A 90 3.07 -8.08 -1.40
CA GLY A 90 1.61 -8.03 -1.53
C GLY A 90 1.12 -8.54 -2.88
N ALA A 91 1.83 -8.24 -3.97
CA ALA A 91 1.51 -8.75 -5.31
C ALA A 91 1.55 -10.29 -5.38
N GLN A 92 2.55 -10.92 -4.72
CA GLN A 92 2.62 -12.38 -4.65
C GLN A 92 1.56 -12.99 -3.72
N ALA A 93 1.19 -12.29 -2.64
CA ALA A 93 0.06 -12.70 -1.80
C ALA A 93 -1.25 -12.70 -2.60
N ASN A 94 -1.52 -11.62 -3.36
CA ASN A 94 -2.71 -11.52 -4.22
C ASN A 94 -2.69 -12.61 -5.30
N MET A 95 -1.57 -12.79 -6.00
CA MET A 95 -1.43 -13.83 -7.04
C MET A 95 -1.64 -15.23 -6.48
N ALA A 96 -1.14 -15.53 -5.28
CA ALA A 96 -1.36 -16.82 -4.63
C ALA A 96 -2.86 -17.06 -4.34
N VAL A 97 -3.58 -16.04 -3.86
CA VAL A 97 -5.04 -16.12 -3.64
C VAL A 97 -5.79 -16.26 -4.97
N GLU A 98 -5.43 -15.48 -5.98
CA GLU A 98 -6.05 -15.58 -7.32
C GLU A 98 -5.87 -16.98 -7.91
N LEU A 99 -4.67 -17.54 -7.88
CA LEU A 99 -4.40 -18.90 -8.37
C LEU A 99 -5.05 -20.00 -7.50
N ALA A 100 -5.26 -19.73 -6.21
CA ALA A 100 -6.01 -20.64 -5.33
C ALA A 100 -7.51 -20.68 -5.67
N CYS A 101 -8.07 -19.53 -6.09
CA CYS A 101 -9.52 -19.36 -6.29
C CYS A 101 -9.96 -19.46 -7.75
N LEU A 102 -9.07 -19.20 -8.70
CA LEU A 102 -9.39 -19.02 -10.12
C LEU A 102 -8.59 -19.98 -11.00
N LYS A 103 -9.17 -20.29 -12.15
CA LYS A 103 -8.47 -20.93 -13.28
C LYS A 103 -8.29 -19.91 -14.40
N PRO A 104 -7.28 -20.05 -15.28
CA PRO A 104 -7.13 -19.17 -16.44
C PRO A 104 -8.44 -18.99 -17.22
N GLY A 105 -8.82 -17.72 -17.46
CA GLY A 105 -10.07 -17.34 -18.11
C GLY A 105 -11.28 -17.18 -17.19
N ASP A 106 -11.18 -17.54 -15.90
CA ASP A 106 -12.25 -17.29 -14.93
C ASP A 106 -12.44 -15.77 -14.71
N CYS A 107 -13.68 -15.38 -14.42
CA CYS A 107 -14.04 -14.00 -14.14
C CYS A 107 -13.78 -13.64 -12.67
N PHE A 108 -13.21 -12.48 -12.44
CA PHE A 108 -13.12 -11.85 -11.13
C PHE A 108 -13.38 -10.34 -11.22
N MET A 109 -13.61 -9.69 -10.09
CA MET A 109 -13.96 -8.28 -10.01
C MET A 109 -13.02 -7.54 -9.07
N GLY A 110 -12.57 -6.33 -9.46
CA GLY A 110 -11.73 -5.44 -8.68
C GLY A 110 -12.03 -3.98 -8.96
N LEU A 111 -11.53 -3.06 -8.12
CA LEU A 111 -11.66 -1.62 -8.34
C LEU A 111 -10.85 -1.22 -9.58
N ASP A 112 -11.45 -0.38 -10.43
CA ASP A 112 -10.79 0.18 -11.62
C ASP A 112 -9.47 0.87 -11.26
N LEU A 113 -8.43 0.60 -12.04
CA LEU A 113 -7.10 1.18 -11.83
C LEU A 113 -7.12 2.72 -11.89
N SER A 114 -7.93 3.30 -12.80
CA SER A 114 -8.08 4.74 -12.95
C SER A 114 -8.86 5.38 -11.81
N HIS A 115 -9.61 4.59 -11.05
CA HIS A 115 -10.36 5.01 -9.87
C HIS A 115 -9.64 4.67 -8.55
N GLY A 116 -8.36 4.30 -8.62
CA GLY A 116 -7.52 4.05 -7.45
C GLY A 116 -7.28 2.57 -7.13
N GLY A 117 -7.68 1.63 -7.99
CA GLY A 117 -7.38 0.22 -7.86
C GLY A 117 -5.88 -0.09 -7.89
N HIS A 118 -5.51 -1.31 -7.51
CA HIS A 118 -4.13 -1.79 -7.60
C HIS A 118 -3.91 -2.58 -8.89
N LEU A 119 -2.67 -2.59 -9.41
CA LEU A 119 -2.31 -3.35 -10.62
C LEU A 119 -2.73 -4.81 -10.55
N THR A 120 -2.58 -5.46 -9.39
CA THR A 120 -2.98 -6.87 -9.18
C THR A 120 -4.49 -7.09 -9.10
N HIS A 121 -5.30 -6.05 -9.22
CA HIS A 121 -6.76 -6.17 -9.24
C HIS A 121 -7.34 -6.19 -10.66
N GLY A 122 -6.56 -6.64 -11.64
CA GLY A 122 -7.05 -6.89 -13.01
C GLY A 122 -6.46 -6.00 -14.10
N SER A 123 -5.37 -5.28 -13.83
CA SER A 123 -4.69 -4.51 -14.86
C SER A 123 -4.21 -5.41 -16.00
N PRO A 124 -4.45 -5.06 -17.29
CA PRO A 124 -4.06 -5.87 -18.44
C PRO A 124 -2.56 -6.15 -18.54
N VAL A 125 -1.72 -5.31 -17.91
CA VAL A 125 -0.27 -5.47 -17.89
C VAL A 125 0.23 -6.28 -16.68
N ASN A 126 -0.68 -6.72 -15.81
CA ASN A 126 -0.39 -7.55 -14.65
C ASN A 126 -0.83 -8.99 -14.89
N VAL A 127 -0.18 -9.94 -14.22
CA VAL A 127 -0.53 -11.38 -14.27
C VAL A 127 -2.02 -11.61 -14.06
N SER A 128 -2.66 -10.87 -13.15
CA SER A 128 -4.10 -10.98 -12.88
C SER A 128 -4.95 -10.71 -14.14
N GLY A 129 -4.67 -9.63 -14.86
CA GLY A 129 -5.39 -9.31 -16.11
C GLY A 129 -4.93 -10.12 -17.32
N MET A 130 -3.71 -10.72 -17.28
CA MET A 130 -3.23 -11.59 -18.34
C MET A 130 -3.84 -13.01 -18.28
N LEU A 131 -4.07 -13.52 -17.07
CA LEU A 131 -4.56 -14.89 -16.86
C LEU A 131 -6.08 -14.97 -16.73
N PHE A 132 -6.71 -13.95 -16.16
CA PHE A 132 -8.11 -13.97 -15.77
C PHE A 132 -8.90 -12.87 -16.47
N LYS A 133 -10.23 -13.05 -16.53
CA LYS A 133 -11.14 -12.04 -17.07
C LYS A 133 -11.50 -11.05 -15.94
N ALA A 134 -10.85 -9.92 -15.93
CA ALA A 134 -11.14 -8.86 -14.97
C ALA A 134 -12.36 -8.05 -15.38
N VAL A 135 -13.26 -7.78 -14.43
CA VAL A 135 -14.37 -6.83 -14.53
C VAL A 135 -14.11 -5.74 -13.49
N ALA A 136 -14.06 -4.49 -13.93
CA ALA A 136 -13.80 -3.38 -13.05
C ALA A 136 -15.11 -2.77 -12.52
N TYR A 137 -15.21 -2.53 -11.20
CA TYR A 137 -16.18 -1.62 -10.61
C TYR A 137 -15.53 -0.28 -10.33
N GLY A 138 -16.32 0.78 -10.15
CA GLY A 138 -15.81 2.13 -10.07
C GLY A 138 -16.37 2.94 -8.91
N LEU A 139 -16.11 4.23 -9.00
CA LEU A 139 -16.61 5.25 -8.08
C LEU A 139 -17.78 5.99 -8.72
N ASP A 140 -18.71 6.47 -7.90
CA ASP A 140 -19.72 7.43 -8.32
C ASP A 140 -19.05 8.77 -8.68
N GLN A 141 -19.41 9.31 -9.83
CA GLN A 141 -18.76 10.51 -10.37
C GLN A 141 -19.01 11.77 -9.54
N THR A 142 -20.13 11.84 -8.84
CA THR A 142 -20.54 13.03 -8.06
C THR A 142 -19.88 13.03 -6.70
N THR A 143 -19.84 11.87 -6.04
CA THR A 143 -19.39 11.75 -4.66
C THR A 143 -17.93 11.33 -4.53
N GLY A 144 -17.36 10.69 -5.54
CA GLY A 144 -16.04 10.06 -5.48
C GLY A 144 -15.99 8.85 -4.53
N LEU A 145 -17.15 8.31 -4.16
CA LEU A 145 -17.28 7.10 -3.34
C LEU A 145 -17.52 5.86 -4.19
N ILE A 146 -17.23 4.68 -3.64
CA ILE A 146 -17.51 3.42 -4.32
C ILE A 146 -19.01 3.30 -4.61
N ASP A 147 -19.36 3.01 -5.85
CA ASP A 147 -20.72 2.73 -6.27
C ASP A 147 -21.05 1.24 -6.03
N TYR A 148 -21.57 0.95 -4.84
CA TYR A 148 -21.92 -0.42 -4.46
C TYR A 148 -23.13 -0.97 -5.23
N ASP A 149 -24.02 -0.13 -5.73
CA ASP A 149 -25.19 -0.57 -6.51
C ASP A 149 -24.76 -0.96 -7.92
N GLU A 150 -23.90 -0.19 -8.55
CA GLU A 150 -23.28 -0.57 -9.82
C GLU A 150 -22.38 -1.80 -9.65
N MET A 151 -21.63 -1.91 -8.55
CA MET A 151 -20.85 -3.11 -8.24
C MET A 151 -21.75 -4.35 -8.14
N GLU A 152 -22.90 -4.27 -7.49
CA GLU A 152 -23.88 -5.38 -7.41
C GLU A 152 -24.44 -5.73 -8.80
N ARG A 153 -24.81 -4.72 -9.57
CA ARG A 153 -25.30 -4.94 -10.95
C ARG A 153 -24.28 -5.70 -11.79
N LEU A 154 -23.02 -5.28 -11.78
CA LEU A 154 -21.92 -5.94 -12.50
C LEU A 154 -21.67 -7.36 -11.97
N ALA A 155 -21.74 -7.58 -10.65
CA ALA A 155 -21.56 -8.89 -10.07
C ALA A 155 -22.66 -9.86 -10.52
N LEU A 156 -23.92 -9.43 -10.57
CA LEU A 156 -25.05 -10.24 -11.03
C LEU A 156 -24.96 -10.56 -12.53
N GLU A 157 -24.47 -9.61 -13.35
CA GLU A 157 -24.29 -9.78 -14.79
C GLU A 157 -23.14 -10.72 -15.12
N HIS A 158 -21.97 -10.52 -14.52
CA HIS A 158 -20.73 -11.22 -14.88
C HIS A 158 -20.44 -12.48 -14.03
N LYS A 159 -21.10 -12.63 -12.88
CA LYS A 159 -20.95 -13.76 -11.95
C LYS A 159 -19.49 -14.12 -11.68
N PRO A 160 -18.70 -13.16 -11.14
CA PRO A 160 -17.30 -13.39 -10.83
C PRO A 160 -17.16 -14.50 -9.77
N LYS A 161 -16.06 -15.24 -9.81
CA LYS A 161 -15.71 -16.24 -8.80
C LYS A 161 -14.95 -15.64 -7.62
N LEU A 162 -14.35 -14.48 -7.81
CA LEU A 162 -13.62 -13.73 -6.80
C LEU A 162 -14.01 -12.24 -6.93
N ILE A 163 -14.27 -11.60 -5.81
CA ILE A 163 -14.45 -10.14 -5.71
C ILE A 163 -13.37 -9.60 -4.80
N ILE A 164 -12.62 -8.59 -5.26
CA ILE A 164 -11.52 -7.98 -4.52
C ILE A 164 -11.92 -6.58 -4.08
N GLY A 165 -11.93 -6.35 -2.74
CA GLY A 165 -11.97 -5.03 -2.12
C GLY A 165 -10.55 -4.55 -1.80
N GLY A 166 -10.36 -3.24 -1.84
CA GLY A 166 -9.05 -2.63 -1.56
C GLY A 166 -8.59 -1.70 -2.68
N ALA A 167 -7.76 -0.73 -2.33
CA ALA A 167 -7.31 0.29 -3.25
C ALA A 167 -5.92 0.81 -2.91
N SER A 168 -5.26 1.39 -3.91
CA SER A 168 -4.00 2.13 -3.76
C SER A 168 -4.22 3.62 -3.53
N ALA A 169 -5.38 4.16 -3.95
CA ALA A 169 -5.66 5.61 -3.92
C ALA A 169 -7.13 5.93 -3.59
N TYR A 170 -7.71 5.22 -2.63
CA TYR A 170 -9.06 5.50 -2.12
C TYR A 170 -8.98 6.00 -0.68
N SER A 171 -9.48 7.18 -0.41
CA SER A 171 -9.30 7.90 0.86
C SER A 171 -10.42 7.68 1.88
N ARG A 172 -11.47 6.93 1.54
CA ARG A 172 -12.63 6.71 2.41
C ARG A 172 -12.67 5.29 2.96
N GLU A 173 -13.49 5.11 3.98
CA GLU A 173 -13.72 3.79 4.57
C GLU A 173 -14.56 2.90 3.64
N TRP A 174 -14.35 1.58 3.73
CA TRP A 174 -15.02 0.58 2.91
C TRP A 174 -16.25 0.01 3.64
N ASP A 175 -17.32 -0.25 2.90
CA ASP A 175 -18.44 -1.05 3.42
C ASP A 175 -18.23 -2.53 3.11
N TYR A 176 -17.39 -3.17 3.93
CA TYR A 176 -17.09 -4.60 3.79
C TYR A 176 -18.32 -5.48 3.96
N ALA A 177 -19.31 -5.08 4.77
CA ALA A 177 -20.55 -5.82 4.95
C ALA A 177 -21.35 -5.87 3.64
N ARG A 178 -21.52 -4.71 3.00
CA ARG A 178 -22.20 -4.60 1.70
C ARG A 178 -21.48 -5.38 0.60
N MET A 179 -20.14 -5.32 0.57
CA MET A 179 -19.35 -6.10 -0.38
C MET A 179 -19.50 -7.61 -0.16
N ARG A 180 -19.55 -8.05 1.11
CA ARG A 180 -19.78 -9.44 1.45
C ARG A 180 -21.16 -9.92 0.99
N GLU A 181 -22.21 -9.13 1.20
CA GLU A 181 -23.56 -9.44 0.70
C GLU A 181 -23.59 -9.59 -0.81
N ILE A 182 -22.89 -8.70 -1.56
CA ILE A 182 -22.79 -8.79 -3.02
C ILE A 182 -22.08 -10.09 -3.44
N ALA A 183 -20.98 -10.43 -2.78
CA ALA A 183 -20.24 -11.66 -3.06
C ALA A 183 -21.09 -12.92 -2.80
N ASP A 184 -21.79 -12.94 -1.68
CA ASP A 184 -22.67 -14.08 -1.32
C ASP A 184 -23.82 -14.26 -2.32
N LYS A 185 -24.41 -13.16 -2.85
CA LYS A 185 -25.49 -13.23 -3.88
C LYS A 185 -25.06 -13.97 -5.15
N VAL A 186 -23.78 -13.90 -5.50
CA VAL A 186 -23.24 -14.53 -6.73
C VAL A 186 -22.39 -15.77 -6.46
N GLY A 187 -22.21 -16.14 -5.19
CA GLY A 187 -21.39 -17.27 -4.77
C GLY A 187 -19.90 -17.06 -4.99
N ALA A 188 -19.44 -15.80 -4.97
CA ALA A 188 -18.03 -15.44 -5.13
C ALA A 188 -17.27 -15.53 -3.80
N ILE A 189 -15.98 -15.86 -3.87
CA ILE A 189 -15.05 -15.61 -2.76
C ILE A 189 -14.87 -14.09 -2.64
N PHE A 190 -15.01 -13.55 -1.44
CA PHE A 190 -14.72 -12.16 -1.13
C PHE A 190 -13.33 -12.05 -0.51
N MET A 191 -12.44 -11.33 -1.19
CA MET A 191 -11.09 -11.02 -0.76
C MET A 191 -10.96 -9.52 -0.50
N VAL A 192 -10.20 -9.15 0.53
CA VAL A 192 -9.82 -7.76 0.77
C VAL A 192 -8.30 -7.62 0.79
N ASP A 193 -7.76 -6.77 -0.07
CA ASP A 193 -6.39 -6.28 0.00
C ASP A 193 -6.37 -5.01 0.87
N MET A 194 -5.99 -5.16 2.14
CA MET A 194 -5.94 -4.06 3.11
C MET A 194 -4.57 -3.36 3.16
N ALA A 195 -3.71 -3.57 2.19
CA ALA A 195 -2.30 -3.16 2.24
C ALA A 195 -2.09 -1.70 2.65
N HIS A 196 -2.89 -0.77 2.14
CA HIS A 196 -2.76 0.65 2.47
C HIS A 196 -3.22 0.99 3.89
N THR A 197 -4.24 0.32 4.40
CA THR A 197 -4.88 0.63 5.69
C THR A 197 -4.51 -0.33 6.82
N ALA A 198 -3.67 -1.33 6.55
CA ALA A 198 -3.35 -2.40 7.48
C ALA A 198 -2.90 -1.92 8.88
N GLY A 199 -2.08 -0.88 8.96
CA GLY A 199 -1.62 -0.33 10.24
C GLY A 199 -2.75 0.30 11.06
N MET A 200 -3.65 1.03 10.42
CA MET A 200 -4.81 1.66 11.09
C MET A 200 -5.84 0.61 11.53
N ILE A 201 -6.02 -0.45 10.74
CA ILE A 201 -6.84 -1.61 11.12
C ILE A 201 -6.22 -2.33 12.31
N ALA A 202 -4.91 -2.57 12.30
CA ALA A 202 -4.17 -3.16 13.42
C ALA A 202 -4.31 -2.35 14.73
N ALA A 203 -4.40 -1.02 14.62
CA ALA A 203 -4.63 -0.11 15.73
C ALA A 203 -6.10 0.00 16.16
N GLY A 204 -7.03 -0.69 15.49
CA GLY A 204 -8.47 -0.62 15.78
C GLY A 204 -9.14 0.71 15.40
N LEU A 205 -8.54 1.47 14.48
CA LEU A 205 -9.03 2.79 14.07
C LEU A 205 -9.90 2.76 12.81
N LEU A 206 -9.85 1.66 12.05
CA LEU A 206 -10.70 1.38 10.89
C LEU A 206 -11.30 -0.02 11.01
N LYS A 207 -12.39 -0.27 10.28
CA LYS A 207 -13.07 -1.58 10.27
C LYS A 207 -12.11 -2.70 9.86
N ASN A 208 -12.16 -3.81 10.58
CA ASN A 208 -11.33 -4.98 10.29
C ASN A 208 -11.98 -5.87 9.22
N PRO A 209 -11.40 -5.99 8.01
CA PRO A 209 -11.98 -6.81 6.95
C PRO A 209 -11.97 -8.32 7.26
N VAL A 210 -11.17 -8.77 8.21
CA VAL A 210 -11.10 -10.19 8.64
C VAL A 210 -12.45 -10.70 9.17
N GLU A 211 -13.29 -9.79 9.66
CA GLU A 211 -14.65 -10.12 10.14
C GLU A 211 -15.64 -10.38 9.00
N TYR A 212 -15.39 -9.88 7.80
CA TYR A 212 -16.31 -9.88 6.67
C TYR A 212 -15.81 -10.71 5.49
N ALA A 213 -14.53 -10.59 5.16
CA ALA A 213 -13.94 -11.24 4.00
C ALA A 213 -13.68 -12.74 4.25
N HIS A 214 -13.73 -13.52 3.18
CA HIS A 214 -13.26 -14.90 3.21
C HIS A 214 -11.74 -14.97 3.35
N ILE A 215 -11.03 -14.10 2.63
CA ILE A 215 -9.57 -14.03 2.60
C ILE A 215 -9.15 -12.56 2.66
N VAL A 216 -8.10 -12.26 3.41
CA VAL A 216 -7.51 -10.93 3.48
C VAL A 216 -6.04 -11.01 3.12
N THR A 217 -5.57 -10.10 2.29
CA THR A 217 -4.15 -9.94 1.98
C THR A 217 -3.65 -8.57 2.41
N SER A 218 -2.36 -8.45 2.60
CA SER A 218 -1.72 -7.16 2.84
C SER A 218 -0.25 -7.18 2.47
N THR A 219 0.31 -5.98 2.34
CA THR A 219 1.75 -5.75 2.50
C THR A 219 2.08 -5.52 3.97
N THR A 220 3.38 -5.60 4.31
CA THR A 220 3.85 -5.34 5.68
C THR A 220 4.55 -3.99 5.84
N HIS A 221 4.85 -3.28 4.75
CA HIS A 221 5.79 -2.15 4.70
C HIS A 221 5.16 -0.76 4.50
N LYS A 222 3.82 -0.64 4.49
CA LYS A 222 3.12 0.65 4.35
C LYS A 222 2.76 1.20 5.73
N THR A 223 1.48 1.37 6.02
CA THR A 223 1.03 1.84 7.35
C THR A 223 1.35 0.86 8.47
N LEU A 224 1.52 -0.43 8.19
CA LEU A 224 1.94 -1.43 9.18
C LEU A 224 3.42 -1.28 9.60
N ARG A 225 4.21 -0.48 8.86
CA ARG A 225 5.58 -0.06 9.20
C ARG A 225 6.57 -1.20 9.44
N GLY A 226 6.44 -2.29 8.69
CA GLY A 226 7.33 -3.44 8.74
C GLY A 226 8.25 -3.54 7.51
N PRO A 227 8.97 -4.66 7.38
CA PRO A 227 9.80 -4.93 6.21
C PRO A 227 8.95 -5.10 4.96
N ARG A 228 9.56 -4.95 3.77
CA ARG A 228 8.88 -5.26 2.51
C ARG A 228 8.53 -6.74 2.46
N GLY A 229 7.24 -7.04 2.28
CA GLY A 229 6.71 -8.39 2.26
C GLY A 229 5.20 -8.39 2.10
N GLY A 230 4.60 -9.58 2.05
CA GLY A 230 3.16 -9.82 1.99
C GLY A 230 2.70 -10.79 3.07
N ILE A 231 1.40 -10.81 3.30
CA ILE A 231 0.71 -11.70 4.23
C ILE A 231 -0.64 -12.11 3.67
N ILE A 232 -1.14 -13.29 4.11
CA ILE A 232 -2.50 -13.77 3.84
C ILE A 232 -3.14 -14.17 5.16
N LEU A 233 -4.40 -13.80 5.37
CA LEU A 233 -5.18 -14.01 6.58
C LEU A 233 -6.56 -14.57 6.26
N MET A 234 -7.14 -15.32 7.20
CA MET A 234 -8.58 -15.65 7.24
C MET A 234 -9.09 -15.53 8.67
N GLY A 235 -10.27 -14.94 8.84
CA GLY A 235 -10.96 -14.88 10.13
C GLY A 235 -11.39 -16.25 10.63
N LYS A 236 -11.91 -17.07 9.73
CA LYS A 236 -12.20 -18.50 9.97
C LYS A 236 -11.70 -19.34 8.82
N ASP A 237 -11.14 -20.49 9.11
CA ASP A 237 -10.81 -21.47 8.09
C ASP A 237 -12.07 -22.25 7.68
N PHE A 238 -12.22 -22.54 6.41
CA PHE A 238 -13.41 -23.18 5.85
C PHE A 238 -13.05 -24.25 4.82
N ASP A 239 -13.99 -25.14 4.54
CA ASP A 239 -13.84 -26.16 3.50
C ASP A 239 -13.81 -25.47 2.11
N ASN A 240 -12.86 -25.87 1.27
CA ASN A 240 -12.80 -25.27 -0.06
C ASN A 240 -14.11 -25.52 -0.83
N PRO A 241 -14.68 -24.50 -1.52
CA PRO A 241 -15.97 -24.62 -2.19
C PRO A 241 -15.95 -25.48 -3.45
N TRP A 242 -14.78 -25.90 -3.90
CA TRP A 242 -14.61 -26.71 -5.11
C TRP A 242 -14.60 -28.22 -4.84
N GLY A 243 -14.74 -28.65 -3.58
CA GLY A 243 -14.73 -30.05 -3.19
C GLY A 243 -13.39 -30.76 -3.40
N LEU A 244 -12.27 -30.02 -3.47
CA LEU A 244 -10.93 -30.60 -3.59
C LEU A 244 -10.61 -31.42 -2.34
N LYS A 245 -10.11 -32.65 -2.57
CA LYS A 245 -9.85 -33.63 -1.48
C LYS A 245 -8.37 -33.95 -1.34
N THR A 246 -8.00 -34.36 -0.14
CA THR A 246 -6.70 -34.99 0.14
C THR A 246 -6.67 -36.39 -0.48
N PRO A 247 -5.49 -37.05 -0.61
CA PRO A 247 -5.37 -38.44 -1.05
C PRO A 247 -6.20 -39.41 -0.17
N LYS A 248 -6.52 -39.06 1.08
CA LYS A 248 -7.36 -39.85 2.00
C LYS A 248 -8.86 -39.55 1.83
N GLY A 249 -9.28 -38.79 0.84
CA GLY A 249 -10.69 -38.48 0.55
C GLY A 249 -11.31 -37.37 1.42
N VAL A 250 -10.57 -36.75 2.32
CA VAL A 250 -11.04 -35.65 3.19
C VAL A 250 -11.04 -34.35 2.40
N VAL A 251 -12.11 -33.54 2.50
CA VAL A 251 -12.17 -32.19 1.88
C VAL A 251 -11.05 -31.31 2.46
N LYS A 252 -10.29 -30.69 1.58
CA LYS A 252 -9.22 -29.76 2.01
C LYS A 252 -9.80 -28.48 2.57
N LYS A 253 -9.22 -28.00 3.66
CA LYS A 253 -9.45 -26.65 4.17
C LYS A 253 -8.88 -25.60 3.22
N MET A 254 -9.42 -24.38 3.26
CA MET A 254 -8.93 -23.28 2.43
C MET A 254 -7.50 -22.89 2.80
N SER A 255 -7.12 -22.98 4.08
CA SER A 255 -5.74 -22.83 4.54
C SER A 255 -4.74 -23.71 3.81
N GLN A 256 -5.10 -24.99 3.57
CA GLN A 256 -4.26 -25.92 2.84
C GLN A 256 -4.12 -25.55 1.36
N ILE A 257 -5.18 -25.00 0.76
CA ILE A 257 -5.15 -24.52 -0.64
C ILE A 257 -4.26 -23.29 -0.75
N LEU A 258 -4.43 -22.32 0.15
CA LEU A 258 -3.63 -21.09 0.18
C LEU A 258 -2.14 -21.39 0.46
N ASN A 259 -1.84 -22.26 1.42
CA ASN A 259 -0.46 -22.69 1.66
C ASN A 259 0.16 -23.31 0.42
N SER A 260 -0.59 -24.21 -0.27
CA SER A 260 -0.11 -24.81 -1.51
C SER A 260 0.07 -23.82 -2.65
N ALA A 261 -0.75 -22.77 -2.71
CA ALA A 261 -0.64 -21.71 -3.70
C ALA A 261 0.58 -20.80 -3.45
N VAL A 262 0.95 -20.57 -2.19
CA VAL A 262 2.18 -19.87 -1.84
C VAL A 262 3.38 -20.78 -2.11
N PHE A 263 3.47 -21.91 -1.44
CA PHE A 263 4.53 -22.89 -1.63
C PHE A 263 3.92 -24.30 -1.83
N PRO A 264 4.25 -24.99 -2.90
CA PRO A 264 5.22 -24.65 -3.97
C PRO A 264 4.63 -23.87 -5.17
N GLY A 265 3.39 -23.37 -5.06
CA GLY A 265 2.63 -22.84 -6.20
C GLY A 265 3.24 -21.60 -6.87
N THR A 266 3.68 -20.62 -6.09
CA THR A 266 4.21 -19.34 -6.60
C THR A 266 5.61 -19.00 -6.09
N GLN A 267 6.08 -19.66 -5.04
CA GLN A 267 7.37 -19.41 -4.39
C GLN A 267 8.09 -20.71 -4.08
N GLY A 268 9.43 -20.61 -3.89
CA GLY A 268 10.30 -21.64 -3.31
C GLY A 268 10.58 -21.33 -1.85
N GLY A 269 11.87 -21.30 -1.45
CA GLY A 269 12.29 -21.02 -0.08
C GLY A 269 11.81 -19.66 0.43
N PRO A 270 11.28 -19.60 1.64
CA PRO A 270 10.87 -18.35 2.25
C PRO A 270 12.08 -17.47 2.61
N LEU A 271 11.85 -16.15 2.72
CA LEU A 271 12.86 -15.18 3.12
C LEU A 271 12.86 -15.07 4.66
N GLU A 272 13.60 -15.94 5.32
CA GLU A 272 13.56 -16.07 6.79
C GLU A 272 13.99 -14.79 7.53
N HIS A 273 14.93 -14.02 6.98
CA HIS A 273 15.31 -12.70 7.50
C HIS A 273 14.15 -11.68 7.39
N CYS A 274 13.35 -11.74 6.32
CA CYS A 274 12.16 -10.92 6.19
C CYS A 274 11.06 -11.38 7.16
N ILE A 275 10.91 -12.69 7.38
CA ILE A 275 9.93 -13.23 8.36
C ILE A 275 10.33 -12.82 9.78
N ALA A 276 11.61 -12.89 10.14
CA ALA A 276 12.11 -12.39 11.40
C ALA A 276 11.79 -10.89 11.59
N ALA A 277 12.03 -10.09 10.56
CA ALA A 277 11.70 -8.67 10.58
C ALA A 277 10.19 -8.40 10.64
N LYS A 278 9.35 -9.24 9.99
CA LYS A 278 7.89 -9.21 10.16
C LYS A 278 7.51 -9.50 11.62
N ALA A 279 8.12 -10.50 12.25
CA ALA A 279 7.87 -10.82 13.67
C ALA A 279 8.17 -9.64 14.58
N VAL A 280 9.26 -8.89 14.32
CA VAL A 280 9.58 -7.64 15.05
C VAL A 280 8.50 -6.58 14.82
N ALA A 281 8.16 -6.28 13.57
CA ALA A 281 7.16 -5.27 13.23
C ALA A 281 5.78 -5.60 13.81
N PHE A 282 5.39 -6.87 13.85
CA PHE A 282 4.14 -7.31 14.46
C PHE A 282 4.16 -7.16 15.98
N HIS A 283 5.32 -7.35 16.62
CA HIS A 283 5.46 -7.01 18.04
C HIS A 283 5.27 -5.51 18.30
N GLU A 284 5.86 -4.67 17.45
CA GLU A 284 5.68 -3.21 17.53
C GLU A 284 4.22 -2.81 17.32
N ALA A 285 3.53 -3.44 16.37
CA ALA A 285 2.11 -3.18 16.08
C ALA A 285 1.17 -3.54 17.22
N LEU A 286 1.57 -4.45 18.10
CA LEU A 286 0.83 -4.82 19.33
C LEU A 286 1.04 -3.84 20.49
N GLN A 287 1.93 -2.86 20.37
CA GLN A 287 2.23 -1.91 21.45
C GLN A 287 1.25 -0.71 21.44
N PRO A 288 0.90 -0.16 22.62
CA PRO A 288 0.06 1.04 22.69
C PRO A 288 0.60 2.23 21.88
N ARG A 289 1.91 2.40 21.86
CA ARG A 289 2.59 3.46 21.08
C ARG A 289 2.28 3.39 19.59
N PHE A 290 2.07 2.20 19.03
CA PHE A 290 1.67 2.04 17.63
C PHE A 290 0.27 2.60 17.37
N VAL A 291 -0.66 2.43 18.33
CA VAL A 291 -1.99 3.03 18.24
C VAL A 291 -1.89 4.56 18.21
N ASP A 292 -1.06 5.15 19.07
CA ASP A 292 -0.88 6.60 19.10
C ASP A 292 -0.22 7.12 17.81
N TYR A 293 0.75 6.39 17.26
CA TYR A 293 1.32 6.67 15.94
C TYR A 293 0.24 6.67 14.84
N GLN A 294 -0.61 5.66 14.77
CA GLN A 294 -1.66 5.57 13.75
C GLN A 294 -2.74 6.67 13.90
N LYS A 295 -3.08 7.06 15.13
CA LYS A 295 -3.93 8.23 15.38
C LYS A 295 -3.31 9.51 14.81
N GLN A 296 -2.01 9.70 15.04
CA GLN A 296 -1.29 10.86 14.51
C GLN A 296 -1.23 10.84 12.98
N VAL A 297 -1.04 9.66 12.36
CA VAL A 297 -1.09 9.50 10.89
C VAL A 297 -2.42 10.01 10.33
N ILE A 298 -3.55 9.58 10.91
CA ILE A 298 -4.89 9.99 10.48
C ILE A 298 -5.11 11.48 10.74
N SER A 299 -4.68 11.99 11.88
CA SER A 299 -4.84 13.41 12.24
C SER A 299 -4.07 14.31 11.27
N ASN A 300 -2.82 13.98 11.00
CA ASN A 300 -2.00 14.68 10.01
C ASN A 300 -2.67 14.66 8.62
N ALA A 301 -3.19 13.50 8.19
CA ALA A 301 -3.84 13.37 6.88
C ALA A 301 -5.11 14.22 6.77
N LYS A 302 -5.95 14.22 7.80
CA LYS A 302 -7.18 15.06 7.83
C LYS A 302 -6.84 16.55 7.80
N THR A 303 -5.85 16.97 8.58
CA THR A 303 -5.38 18.36 8.59
C THR A 303 -4.82 18.77 7.24
N LEU A 304 -3.96 17.93 6.66
CA LEU A 304 -3.37 18.18 5.35
C LEU A 304 -4.44 18.30 4.25
N ALA A 305 -5.43 17.39 4.24
CA ALA A 305 -6.54 17.42 3.28
C ALA A 305 -7.40 18.68 3.41
N ALA A 306 -7.72 19.11 4.63
CA ALA A 306 -8.48 20.34 4.89
C ALA A 306 -7.73 21.58 4.37
N LEU A 307 -6.43 21.67 4.64
CA LEU A 307 -5.60 22.78 4.18
C LEU A 307 -5.48 22.84 2.64
N PHE A 308 -5.43 21.70 1.95
CA PHE A 308 -5.50 21.68 0.48
C PHE A 308 -6.85 22.19 -0.04
N VAL A 309 -7.97 21.82 0.61
CA VAL A 309 -9.29 22.34 0.26
C VAL A 309 -9.36 23.86 0.47
N GLU A 310 -8.85 24.36 1.60
CA GLU A 310 -8.78 25.82 1.89
C GLU A 310 -7.93 26.58 0.85
N LYS A 311 -6.88 25.94 0.32
CA LYS A 311 -6.05 26.50 -0.77
C LYS A 311 -6.74 26.43 -2.15
N GLY A 312 -7.94 25.87 -2.26
CA GLY A 312 -8.71 25.78 -3.49
C GLY A 312 -8.40 24.56 -4.36
N TYR A 313 -7.72 23.54 -3.82
CA TYR A 313 -7.56 22.26 -4.50
C TYR A 313 -8.82 21.40 -4.35
N HIS A 314 -9.11 20.60 -5.36
CA HIS A 314 -10.11 19.56 -5.26
C HIS A 314 -9.45 18.28 -4.68
N VAL A 315 -9.74 17.98 -3.42
CA VAL A 315 -9.40 16.69 -2.80
C VAL A 315 -10.52 15.71 -3.14
N VAL A 316 -10.19 14.62 -3.83
CA VAL A 316 -11.19 13.63 -4.28
C VAL A 316 -11.98 13.11 -3.08
N SER A 317 -13.29 12.98 -3.20
CA SER A 317 -14.26 12.67 -2.14
C SER A 317 -14.32 13.71 -1.00
N GLY A 318 -13.73 14.90 -1.15
CA GLY A 318 -13.81 16.00 -0.20
C GLY A 318 -12.96 15.85 1.07
N GLY A 319 -12.06 14.85 1.14
CA GLY A 319 -11.18 14.64 2.30
C GLY A 319 -10.70 13.20 2.47
N THR A 320 -10.34 12.81 3.70
CA THR A 320 -9.84 11.48 3.98
C THR A 320 -10.27 10.95 5.34
N ASP A 321 -10.50 9.63 5.41
CA ASP A 321 -10.73 8.88 6.65
C ASP A 321 -9.48 8.09 7.07
N ASN A 322 -8.45 8.04 6.20
CA ASN A 322 -7.24 7.25 6.40
C ASN A 322 -5.95 8.09 6.29
N HIS A 323 -4.87 7.53 5.78
CA HIS A 323 -3.52 8.12 5.73
C HIS A 323 -3.20 8.85 4.42
N LEU A 324 -4.06 8.77 3.43
CA LEU A 324 -3.78 9.31 2.09
C LEU A 324 -4.91 10.21 1.59
N MET A 325 -4.57 11.05 0.64
CA MET A 325 -5.50 11.83 -0.15
C MET A 325 -5.06 11.87 -1.61
N LEU A 326 -6.04 12.04 -2.50
CA LEU A 326 -5.81 12.22 -3.92
C LEU A 326 -6.21 13.66 -4.27
N ILE A 327 -5.27 14.42 -4.81
CA ILE A 327 -5.42 15.85 -5.11
C ILE A 327 -5.54 16.00 -6.63
N ASP A 328 -6.69 16.50 -7.08
CA ASP A 328 -6.92 16.88 -8.47
C ASP A 328 -6.37 18.29 -8.72
N LEU A 329 -5.38 18.40 -9.57
CA LEU A 329 -4.70 19.66 -9.89
C LEU A 329 -5.51 20.55 -10.84
N ARG A 330 -6.46 19.99 -11.59
CA ARG A 330 -7.20 20.70 -12.65
C ARG A 330 -7.98 21.90 -12.15
N THR A 331 -8.44 21.86 -10.90
CA THR A 331 -9.21 22.97 -10.31
C THR A 331 -8.37 24.22 -10.12
N ARG A 332 -7.11 24.07 -9.73
CA ARG A 332 -6.22 25.18 -9.42
C ARG A 332 -5.21 25.47 -10.54
N PHE A 333 -4.71 24.43 -11.19
CA PHE A 333 -3.68 24.51 -12.23
C PHE A 333 -4.10 23.62 -13.43
N PRO A 334 -5.05 24.09 -14.29
CA PRO A 334 -5.65 23.27 -15.34
C PRO A 334 -4.65 22.66 -16.32
N GLU A 335 -3.57 23.38 -16.62
CA GLU A 335 -2.56 22.94 -17.59
C GLU A 335 -1.45 22.07 -16.96
N LEU A 336 -1.34 22.07 -15.63
CA LEU A 336 -0.31 21.31 -14.93
C LEU A 336 -0.69 19.83 -14.87
N SER A 337 0.13 18.95 -15.45
CA SER A 337 -0.06 17.49 -15.32
C SER A 337 0.54 16.98 -14.02
N GLY A 338 0.00 15.85 -13.50
CA GLY A 338 0.58 15.16 -12.35
C GLY A 338 2.04 14.75 -12.56
N LYS A 339 2.41 14.40 -13.81
CA LYS A 339 3.80 14.09 -14.17
C LYS A 339 4.75 15.27 -13.98
N VAL A 340 4.34 16.45 -14.37
CA VAL A 340 5.15 17.66 -14.18
C VAL A 340 5.20 18.01 -12.69
N ALA A 341 4.05 18.00 -12.01
CA ALA A 341 3.96 18.25 -10.57
C ALA A 341 4.89 17.34 -9.75
N GLU A 342 4.83 16.02 -9.97
CA GLU A 342 5.72 15.05 -9.33
C GLU A 342 7.19 15.40 -9.53
N LYS A 343 7.59 15.66 -10.78
CA LYS A 343 8.98 15.96 -11.13
C LYS A 343 9.49 17.27 -10.50
N GLU A 344 8.65 18.29 -10.45
CA GLU A 344 9.03 19.58 -9.90
C GLU A 344 9.10 19.55 -8.36
N LEU A 345 8.19 18.84 -7.71
CA LEU A 345 8.23 18.63 -6.26
C LEU A 345 9.49 17.88 -5.82
N VAL A 346 9.90 16.84 -6.58
CA VAL A 346 11.16 16.11 -6.30
C VAL A 346 12.38 17.02 -6.39
N LYS A 347 12.43 18.01 -7.29
CA LYS A 347 13.52 18.99 -7.33
C LYS A 347 13.62 19.86 -6.07
N ALA A 348 12.52 20.01 -5.37
CA ALA A 348 12.43 20.74 -4.11
C ALA A 348 12.49 19.82 -2.87
N GLU A 349 12.95 18.56 -3.01
CA GLU A 349 13.05 17.55 -1.98
C GLU A 349 11.68 17.18 -1.33
N ILE A 350 10.59 17.28 -2.11
CA ILE A 350 9.25 16.84 -1.71
C ILE A 350 8.86 15.67 -2.61
N THR A 351 8.77 14.48 -2.03
CA THR A 351 8.49 13.26 -2.76
C THR A 351 7.01 12.87 -2.68
N VAL A 352 6.33 12.88 -3.83
CA VAL A 352 4.95 12.41 -4.03
C VAL A 352 4.91 11.50 -5.24
N ASN A 353 3.77 10.88 -5.55
CA ASN A 353 3.59 10.22 -6.84
C ASN A 353 2.46 10.88 -7.65
N LYS A 354 2.66 10.99 -8.97
CA LYS A 354 1.56 11.29 -9.88
C LYS A 354 0.51 10.20 -9.80
N ASN A 355 -0.75 10.56 -9.91
CA ASN A 355 -1.87 9.63 -9.85
C ASN A 355 -3.00 10.07 -10.78
N MET A 356 -3.64 9.11 -11.45
CA MET A 356 -4.90 9.41 -12.12
C MET A 356 -5.94 9.80 -11.06
N VAL A 357 -6.76 10.77 -11.40
CA VAL A 357 -7.97 11.07 -10.62
C VAL A 357 -9.15 10.33 -11.25
N PRO A 358 -10.19 9.99 -10.51
CA PRO A 358 -11.38 9.37 -11.09
C PRO A 358 -11.89 10.17 -12.28
N PHE A 359 -12.23 9.48 -13.37
CA PHE A 359 -12.67 10.10 -14.63
C PHE A 359 -11.63 11.07 -15.24
N ASP A 360 -10.35 10.73 -15.11
CA ASP A 360 -9.26 11.54 -15.66
C ASP A 360 -9.30 11.57 -17.18
N SER A 361 -9.22 12.76 -17.75
CA SER A 361 -9.12 12.96 -19.21
C SER A 361 -7.71 12.76 -19.76
N ARG A 362 -6.69 12.78 -18.89
CA ARG A 362 -5.29 12.55 -19.25
C ARG A 362 -4.94 11.07 -19.16
N SER A 363 -3.95 10.65 -19.94
CA SER A 363 -3.44 9.27 -19.89
C SER A 363 -2.75 8.96 -18.54
N ALA A 364 -2.63 7.67 -18.21
CA ALA A 364 -1.90 7.20 -17.02
C ALA A 364 -0.42 7.64 -16.97
N PHE A 365 0.17 8.02 -18.12
CA PHE A 365 1.54 8.54 -18.17
C PHE A 365 1.65 10.02 -17.79
N GLN A 366 0.58 10.80 -17.95
CA GLN A 366 0.52 12.23 -17.63
C GLN A 366 -0.19 12.49 -16.32
N THR A 367 -1.38 11.94 -16.13
CA THR A 367 -2.30 12.10 -15.00
C THR A 367 -2.71 13.55 -14.72
N SER A 368 -3.78 13.74 -13.98
CA SER A 368 -4.25 15.08 -13.57
C SER A 368 -4.09 15.33 -12.07
N GLY A 369 -3.60 14.34 -11.34
CA GLY A 369 -3.47 14.44 -9.89
C GLY A 369 -2.14 13.97 -9.34
N ILE A 370 -1.98 14.21 -8.06
CA ILE A 370 -0.94 13.66 -7.20
C ILE A 370 -1.58 12.96 -6.00
N ARG A 371 -0.95 11.88 -5.54
CA ARG A 371 -1.33 11.21 -4.29
C ARG A 371 -0.34 11.60 -3.20
N VAL A 372 -0.88 11.98 -2.04
CA VAL A 372 -0.12 12.40 -0.86
C VAL A 372 -0.53 11.55 0.33
N GLY A 373 0.41 11.20 1.19
CA GLY A 373 0.17 10.44 2.40
C GLY A 373 1.08 10.87 3.54
N THR A 374 0.71 10.51 4.76
CA THR A 374 1.35 11.01 5.98
C THR A 374 2.14 9.99 6.81
N PRO A 375 2.21 8.68 6.49
CA PRO A 375 2.88 7.71 7.37
C PRO A 375 4.37 8.03 7.61
N ALA A 376 5.12 8.32 6.54
CA ALA A 376 6.56 8.56 6.63
C ALA A 376 6.89 9.82 7.44
N ILE A 377 6.24 10.94 7.16
CA ILE A 377 6.45 12.17 7.93
C ILE A 377 6.02 12.02 9.40
N THR A 378 4.94 11.27 9.67
CA THR A 378 4.51 10.97 11.03
C THR A 378 5.56 10.12 11.76
N SER A 379 6.19 9.14 11.09
CA SER A 379 7.31 8.37 11.67
C SER A 379 8.46 9.26 12.10
N ARG A 380 8.67 10.39 11.44
CA ARG A 380 9.67 11.41 11.78
C ARG A 380 9.22 12.41 12.85
N GLY A 381 8.01 12.27 13.40
CA GLY A 381 7.48 13.14 14.44
C GLY A 381 6.91 14.46 13.93
N PHE A 382 6.48 14.53 12.68
CA PHE A 382 5.65 15.63 12.21
C PHE A 382 4.23 15.50 12.76
N VAL A 383 3.64 16.64 13.12
CA VAL A 383 2.31 16.75 13.73
C VAL A 383 1.45 17.77 12.98
N GLU A 384 0.19 17.94 13.38
CA GLU A 384 -0.78 18.81 12.69
C GLU A 384 -0.27 20.24 12.46
N SER A 385 0.46 20.80 13.42
CA SER A 385 1.02 22.16 13.30
C SER A 385 2.04 22.32 12.17
N ASP A 386 2.67 21.22 11.73
CA ASP A 386 3.63 21.24 10.63
C ASP A 386 2.93 21.22 9.26
N MET A 387 1.66 20.79 9.19
CA MET A 387 0.96 20.54 7.93
C MET A 387 0.73 21.80 7.09
N SER A 388 0.50 22.96 7.74
CA SER A 388 0.34 24.22 7.03
C SER A 388 1.59 24.59 6.23
N ALA A 389 2.76 24.46 6.84
CA ALA A 389 4.03 24.74 6.14
C ALA A 389 4.25 23.75 4.96
N ILE A 390 3.89 22.48 5.12
CA ILE A 390 4.00 21.47 4.04
C ILE A 390 3.10 21.84 2.86
N VAL A 391 1.83 22.24 3.12
CA VAL A 391 0.92 22.67 2.03
C VAL A 391 1.41 23.92 1.33
N GLU A 392 1.94 24.91 2.09
CA GLU A 392 2.51 26.13 1.51
C GLU A 392 3.69 25.80 0.58
N LEU A 393 4.61 24.93 0.99
CA LEU A 393 5.76 24.52 0.19
C LEU A 393 5.33 23.81 -1.10
N ILE A 394 4.35 22.90 -1.00
CA ILE A 394 3.80 22.20 -2.17
C ILE A 394 3.12 23.20 -3.12
N ASP A 395 2.26 24.08 -2.60
CA ASP A 395 1.54 25.07 -3.40
C ASP A 395 2.51 26.03 -4.14
N GLU A 396 3.57 26.46 -3.47
CA GLU A 396 4.59 27.35 -4.04
C GLU A 396 5.33 26.67 -5.22
N VAL A 397 5.71 25.40 -5.08
CA VAL A 397 6.33 24.64 -6.18
C VAL A 397 5.37 24.44 -7.33
N LEU A 398 4.10 24.08 -7.06
CA LEU A 398 3.11 23.85 -8.11
C LEU A 398 2.73 25.15 -8.84
N ALA A 399 2.60 26.26 -8.13
CA ALA A 399 2.36 27.56 -8.72
C ALA A 399 3.54 28.00 -9.60
N ASN A 400 4.77 27.85 -9.11
CA ASN A 400 5.99 28.12 -9.88
C ASN A 400 6.05 27.27 -11.15
N ALA A 401 5.79 25.94 -11.03
CA ALA A 401 5.76 25.05 -12.18
C ALA A 401 4.67 25.43 -13.20
N SER A 402 3.48 25.77 -12.73
CA SER A 402 2.36 26.18 -13.59
C SER A 402 2.66 27.48 -14.37
N SER A 403 3.39 28.41 -13.78
CA SER A 403 3.78 29.67 -14.43
C SER A 403 4.94 29.53 -15.43
N HIS A 404 5.67 28.42 -15.38
CA HIS A 404 6.88 28.19 -16.18
C HIS A 404 6.81 26.93 -17.05
N LEU A 405 5.62 26.53 -17.51
CA LEU A 405 5.44 25.30 -18.29
C LEU A 405 6.27 25.27 -19.58
N ASP A 406 6.38 26.39 -20.31
CA ASP A 406 7.20 26.47 -21.52
C ASP A 406 8.70 26.33 -21.23
N LEU A 407 9.15 26.87 -20.10
CA LEU A 407 10.53 26.70 -19.64
C LEU A 407 10.81 25.23 -19.29
N ILE A 408 9.89 24.57 -18.56
CA ILE A 408 9.98 23.17 -18.15
C ILE A 408 9.96 22.25 -19.37
N ALA A 409 9.16 22.58 -20.38
CA ALA A 409 9.09 21.87 -21.66
C ALA A 409 10.32 22.12 -22.58
N GLY A 410 11.17 23.09 -22.26
CA GLY A 410 12.33 23.47 -23.06
C GLY A 410 12.00 24.36 -24.26
N HIS A 411 10.82 24.96 -24.28
CA HIS A 411 10.37 25.87 -25.36
C HIS A 411 10.78 27.32 -25.10
N SER A 412 11.18 27.68 -23.89
CA SER A 412 11.62 29.01 -23.47
C SER A 412 12.81 28.93 -22.52
N SER A 413 13.56 30.00 -22.40
CA SER A 413 14.56 30.21 -21.33
C SER A 413 14.18 31.38 -20.42
N GLU A 414 13.07 32.05 -20.71
CA GLU A 414 12.59 33.21 -19.97
C GLU A 414 12.16 32.81 -18.55
N GLY A 415 12.50 33.64 -17.55
CA GLY A 415 12.16 33.40 -16.15
C GLY A 415 12.96 32.29 -15.45
N ARG A 416 14.04 31.75 -16.08
CA ARG A 416 14.83 30.65 -15.52
C ARG A 416 15.40 30.97 -14.14
N GLU A 417 15.94 32.14 -13.94
CA GLU A 417 16.55 32.56 -12.67
C GLU A 417 15.50 32.61 -11.55
N GLU A 418 14.32 33.17 -11.84
CA GLU A 418 13.20 33.24 -10.89
C GLU A 418 12.68 31.82 -10.55
N TYR A 419 12.47 31.01 -11.57
CA TYR A 419 12.04 29.62 -11.41
C TYR A 419 13.01 28.78 -10.53
N GLU A 420 14.31 28.87 -10.80
CA GLU A 420 15.34 28.14 -10.04
C GLU A 420 15.48 28.71 -8.61
N ALA A 421 15.34 30.00 -8.42
CA ALA A 421 15.38 30.63 -7.10
C ALA A 421 14.25 30.17 -6.19
N VAL A 422 13.01 30.02 -6.72
CA VAL A 422 11.88 29.46 -5.96
C VAL A 422 12.17 28.03 -5.54
N LEU A 423 12.62 27.17 -6.45
CA LEU A 423 12.94 25.77 -6.10
C LEU A 423 14.05 25.69 -5.04
N ALA A 424 15.10 26.51 -5.15
CA ALA A 424 16.18 26.54 -4.17
C ALA A 424 15.69 27.02 -2.79
N SER A 425 14.83 28.03 -2.76
CA SER A 425 14.21 28.54 -1.52
C SER A 425 13.36 27.45 -0.85
N VAL A 426 12.50 26.79 -1.61
CA VAL A 426 11.64 25.71 -1.07
C VAL A 426 12.50 24.57 -0.54
N ARG A 427 13.51 24.11 -1.31
CA ARG A 427 14.43 23.05 -0.87
C ARG A 427 15.09 23.39 0.46
N SER A 428 15.64 24.59 0.61
CA SER A 428 16.29 25.02 1.85
C SER A 428 15.33 24.98 3.06
N ARG A 429 14.05 25.34 2.85
CA ARG A 429 13.02 25.27 3.91
C ARG A 429 12.63 23.82 4.23
N VAL A 430 12.57 22.94 3.22
CA VAL A 430 12.34 21.49 3.42
C VAL A 430 13.47 20.89 4.24
N GLU A 431 14.72 21.14 3.86
CA GLU A 431 15.91 20.68 4.61
C GLU A 431 15.89 21.19 6.05
N ALA A 432 15.54 22.46 6.27
CA ALA A 432 15.41 23.04 7.61
C ALA A 432 14.30 22.36 8.44
N MET A 433 13.15 22.07 7.84
CA MET A 433 12.05 21.34 8.51
C MET A 433 12.44 19.91 8.89
N CYS A 434 13.25 19.26 8.08
CA CYS A 434 13.73 17.90 8.28
C CYS A 434 14.91 17.81 9.25
N SER A 435 15.64 18.91 9.42
CA SER A 435 16.82 18.98 10.31
C SER A 435 16.44 18.66 11.75
N GLY A 436 17.22 17.78 12.39
CA GLY A 436 16.98 17.37 13.77
C GLY A 436 15.82 16.39 13.98
N LYS A 437 15.07 16.04 12.92
CA LYS A 437 14.03 15.01 12.98
C LYS A 437 14.62 13.66 12.53
N PRO A 438 14.67 12.62 13.37
CA PRO A 438 15.14 11.30 12.96
C PRO A 438 14.20 10.68 11.92
N LEU A 439 14.67 9.67 11.19
CA LEU A 439 13.79 8.95 10.25
C LEU A 439 12.68 8.18 10.98
N ASN A 440 12.96 7.72 12.19
CA ASN A 440 11.97 7.06 13.04
C ASN A 440 12.10 7.54 14.48
N CYS A 441 11.06 8.13 15.03
CA CYS A 441 11.00 8.59 16.43
C CYS A 441 9.93 7.85 17.27
N TRP A 442 9.30 6.80 16.72
CA TRP A 442 8.22 6.04 17.35
C TRP A 442 8.65 4.64 17.81
#